data_67d560d1c803067f01cd6045789d9012
#
_entry.id   67d560d1c803067f01cd6045789d9012
#
_cell.length_a   1.000
_cell.length_b   1.000
_cell.length_c   1.000
_cell.angle_alpha   90.00
_cell.angle_beta   90.00
_cell.angle_gamma   90.00
#
_symmetry.space_group_name_H-M   'P 1'
#
loop_
_entity.id
_entity.type
_entity.pdbx_description
1 polymer ?
#
loop_
_entity_poly.entity_id
_entity_poly.type
_entity_poly.pdbx_seq_one_letter_code
_entity_poly.pdbx_strand_id
1 'polypeptide(L)'
;RDAQESRGLGDVYKRQHCEHIAGNGESQHYTFTLKQEKASACPLTDQVGTYLYEPNVAILKAGAFRSLTQTYPVMKLHLSSHLYTSASLVPDFPGRRFRVESVSGFGKKELKAFLKDMDKANITIRNFPLSVAELRKRLKLKEGGDDYIFATTLSDERKVLIRARKC
;
A
#
# COMPACT_ATOMS: atom_id res chain seq x y z
N ARG A 1 -3.07 -19.74 -29.63
CA ARG A 1 -1.77 -19.11 -29.37
C ARG A 1 -1.61 -17.80 -30.14
N ASP A 2 -1.79 -17.85 -31.46
CA ASP A 2 -1.69 -16.64 -32.29
C ASP A 2 -2.79 -15.65 -31.96
N ALA A 3 -4.00 -16.12 -31.68
CA ALA A 3 -5.10 -15.27 -31.25
C ALA A 3 -4.82 -14.62 -29.92
N GLN A 4 -4.14 -15.34 -29.04
CA GLN A 4 -3.74 -14.78 -27.73
C GLN A 4 -2.67 -13.71 -27.88
N GLU A 5 -1.70 -13.91 -28.76
CA GLU A 5 -0.66 -12.91 -29.03
C GLU A 5 -1.27 -11.66 -29.65
N SER A 6 -2.15 -11.80 -30.62
CA SER A 6 -2.86 -10.67 -31.23
C SER A 6 -3.68 -9.91 -30.19
N ARG A 7 -4.37 -10.63 -29.32
CA ARG A 7 -5.15 -10.03 -28.25
C ARG A 7 -4.24 -9.30 -27.27
N GLY A 8 -3.06 -9.86 -26.95
CA GLY A 8 -2.08 -9.20 -26.10
C GLY A 8 -1.57 -7.88 -26.68
N LEU A 9 -1.33 -7.83 -27.98
CA LEU A 9 -0.95 -6.59 -28.66
C LEU A 9 -2.06 -5.55 -28.61
N GLY A 10 -3.32 -5.95 -28.82
CA GLY A 10 -4.47 -5.07 -28.70
C GLY A 10 -4.71 -4.62 -27.28
N ASP A 11 -4.52 -5.52 -26.31
CA ASP A 11 -4.81 -5.27 -24.90
C ASP A 11 -3.88 -4.22 -24.26
N VAL A 12 -2.64 -4.04 -24.76
CA VAL A 12 -1.72 -3.01 -24.19
C VAL A 12 -2.26 -1.60 -24.37
N TYR A 13 -3.08 -1.35 -25.39
CA TYR A 13 -3.71 -0.04 -25.65
C TYR A 13 -5.13 0.05 -25.11
N LYS A 14 -5.69 -1.07 -24.68
CA LYS A 14 -7.06 -1.11 -24.19
C LYS A 14 -7.12 -0.53 -22.77
N ARG A 15 -8.14 0.26 -22.52
CA ARG A 15 -8.35 0.80 -21.17
C ARG A 15 -8.81 -0.30 -20.22
N GLN A 16 -8.12 -0.38 -19.08
CA GLN A 16 -8.50 -1.25 -17.98
C GLN A 16 -9.26 -0.42 -16.96
N HIS A 17 -10.42 -0.90 -16.55
CA HIS A 17 -11.26 -0.23 -15.56
C HIS A 17 -11.22 -0.97 -14.25
N CYS A 18 -10.87 -0.27 -13.19
CA CYS A 18 -10.90 -0.78 -11.84
C CYS A 18 -12.06 -0.12 -11.12
N GLU A 19 -13.02 -0.91 -10.67
CA GLU A 19 -14.14 -0.42 -9.87
C GLU A 19 -14.16 -1.13 -8.54
N HIS A 20 -14.37 -0.39 -7.48
CA HIS A 20 -14.41 -0.91 -6.13
C HIS A 20 -15.45 -0.15 -5.33
N ILE A 21 -16.26 -0.87 -4.55
CA ILE A 21 -17.19 -0.29 -3.61
C ILE A 21 -16.56 -0.39 -2.23
N ALA A 22 -16.21 0.76 -1.65
CA ALA A 22 -15.61 0.83 -0.33
C ALA A 22 -16.62 0.46 0.76
N GLY A 23 -16.13 0.17 1.97
CA GLY A 23 -16.98 -0.23 3.10
C GLY A 23 -18.03 0.82 3.49
N ASN A 24 -17.78 2.11 3.16
CA ASN A 24 -18.76 3.20 3.38
C ASN A 24 -19.76 3.35 2.24
N GLY A 25 -19.76 2.47 1.24
CA GLY A 25 -20.65 2.51 0.09
C GLY A 25 -20.19 3.39 -1.07
N GLU A 26 -19.09 4.13 -0.93
CA GLU A 26 -18.56 4.95 -2.02
C GLU A 26 -17.92 4.08 -3.10
N SER A 27 -18.17 4.44 -4.36
CA SER A 27 -17.52 3.80 -5.49
C SER A 27 -16.17 4.45 -5.75
N GLN A 28 -15.18 3.63 -6.03
CA GLN A 28 -13.84 4.07 -6.43
C GLN A 28 -13.57 3.56 -7.83
N HIS A 29 -13.07 4.44 -8.69
CA HIS A 29 -12.81 4.12 -10.09
C HIS A 29 -11.38 4.49 -10.44
N TYR A 30 -10.75 3.64 -11.24
CA TYR A 30 -9.44 3.93 -11.79
C TYR A 30 -9.33 3.30 -13.17
N THR A 31 -8.80 4.04 -14.13
CA THR A 31 -8.64 3.59 -15.51
C THR A 31 -7.21 3.77 -15.95
N PHE A 32 -6.66 2.76 -16.61
CA PHE A 32 -5.31 2.80 -17.15
C PHE A 32 -5.20 1.86 -18.36
N THR A 33 -4.08 1.94 -19.10
CA THR A 33 -3.75 0.97 -20.13
C THR A 33 -2.50 0.20 -19.71
N LEU A 34 -2.34 -1.03 -20.18
CA LEU A 34 -1.12 -1.81 -19.89
C LEU A 34 0.12 -1.13 -20.47
N LYS A 35 -0.02 -0.46 -21.60
CA LYS A 35 1.07 0.32 -22.18
C LYS A 35 1.50 1.45 -21.26
N GLN A 36 0.53 2.20 -20.73
CA GLN A 36 0.76 3.28 -19.78
C GLN A 36 1.45 2.73 -18.52
N GLU A 37 0.96 1.62 -17.99
CA GLU A 37 1.52 0.99 -16.80
C GLU A 37 3.00 0.59 -17.01
N LYS A 38 3.31 -0.04 -18.13
CA LYS A 38 4.67 -0.46 -18.47
C LYS A 38 5.61 0.72 -18.73
N ALA A 39 5.10 1.79 -19.32
CA ALA A 39 5.89 2.97 -19.68
C ALA A 39 6.06 3.94 -18.51
N SER A 40 5.23 3.86 -17.49
CA SER A 40 5.27 4.81 -16.37
C SER A 40 6.51 4.63 -15.53
N ALA A 41 7.16 5.73 -15.19
CA ALA A 41 8.14 5.75 -14.12
C ALA A 41 7.41 5.43 -12.81
N CYS A 42 8.13 4.87 -11.85
CA CYS A 42 7.58 4.58 -10.55
C CYS A 42 8.52 5.16 -9.50
N PRO A 43 8.33 6.41 -9.09
CA PRO A 43 9.19 7.01 -8.08
C PRO A 43 9.04 6.26 -6.76
N LEU A 44 10.18 5.86 -6.21
CA LEU A 44 10.29 5.14 -4.95
C LEU A 44 10.83 6.06 -3.87
N THR A 45 10.50 5.76 -2.62
CA THR A 45 11.07 6.46 -1.48
C THR A 45 11.33 5.49 -0.33
N ASP A 46 12.41 5.74 0.41
CA ASP A 46 12.70 5.05 1.66
C ASP A 46 12.22 5.84 2.88
N GLN A 47 11.50 6.94 2.66
CA GLN A 47 10.97 7.80 3.70
C GLN A 47 9.44 7.71 3.72
N VAL A 48 8.89 7.27 4.84
CA VAL A 48 7.44 7.27 5.03
C VAL A 48 7.01 8.69 5.38
N GLY A 49 6.13 9.27 4.56
CA GLY A 49 5.62 10.61 4.77
C GLY A 49 4.48 10.66 5.78
N THR A 50 3.75 11.77 5.80
CA THR A 50 2.63 12.00 6.73
C THR A 50 1.45 11.07 6.44
N TYR A 51 1.25 10.69 5.18
CA TYR A 51 0.12 9.86 4.76
C TYR A 51 0.58 8.58 4.09
N LEU A 52 -0.20 7.53 4.31
CA LEU A 52 0.03 6.21 3.74
C LEU A 52 -1.22 5.77 2.98
N TYR A 53 -1.03 5.11 1.84
CA TYR A 53 -2.12 4.69 0.98
C TYR A 53 -1.97 3.22 0.60
N GLU A 54 -3.08 2.51 0.65
CA GLU A 54 -3.17 1.13 0.18
C GLU A 54 -4.19 1.10 -0.97
N PRO A 55 -3.78 0.74 -2.20
CA PRO A 55 -4.73 0.63 -3.31
C PRO A 55 -5.85 -0.34 -3.00
N ASN A 56 -7.02 -0.10 -3.57
CA ASN A 56 -8.14 -1.02 -3.39
C ASN A 56 -7.88 -2.36 -4.09
N VAL A 57 -8.69 -3.36 -3.78
CA VAL A 57 -8.52 -4.72 -4.28
C VAL A 57 -8.58 -4.80 -5.80
N ALA A 58 -9.43 -3.99 -6.44
CA ALA A 58 -9.55 -3.99 -7.91
C ALA A 58 -8.23 -3.56 -8.57
N ILE A 59 -7.60 -2.51 -8.03
CA ILE A 59 -6.31 -2.03 -8.53
C ILE A 59 -5.20 -3.04 -8.27
N LEU A 60 -5.17 -3.64 -7.07
CA LEU A 60 -4.17 -4.67 -6.74
C LEU A 60 -4.27 -5.86 -7.69
N LYS A 61 -5.48 -6.30 -8.02
CA LYS A 61 -5.70 -7.39 -8.96
C LYS A 61 -5.32 -7.02 -10.39
N ALA A 62 -5.57 -5.78 -10.79
CA ALA A 62 -5.24 -5.30 -12.13
C ALA A 62 -3.75 -5.02 -12.33
N GLY A 63 -2.98 -4.85 -11.25
CA GLY A 63 -1.55 -4.60 -11.32
C GLY A 63 -1.19 -3.18 -11.76
N ALA A 64 -2.04 -2.19 -11.49
CA ALA A 64 -1.84 -0.79 -11.91
C ALA A 64 -0.94 -0.02 -10.94
N PHE A 65 0.23 -0.57 -10.60
CA PHE A 65 1.05 -0.03 -9.52
C PHE A 65 1.87 1.20 -9.89
N ARG A 66 2.39 1.25 -11.12
CA ARG A 66 3.25 2.35 -11.57
C ARG A 66 2.42 3.56 -11.99
N SER A 67 1.33 3.33 -12.71
CA SER A 67 0.50 4.42 -13.22
C SER A 67 -0.15 5.23 -12.11
N LEU A 68 -0.37 4.65 -10.94
CA LEU A 68 -0.88 5.38 -9.78
C LEU A 68 0.01 6.56 -9.40
N THR A 69 1.34 6.41 -9.51
CA THR A 69 2.27 7.48 -9.17
C THR A 69 2.28 8.61 -10.21
N GLN A 70 1.76 8.36 -11.41
CA GLN A 70 1.62 9.36 -12.46
C GLN A 70 0.30 10.13 -12.34
N THR A 71 -0.73 9.47 -11.82
CA THR A 71 -2.07 10.04 -11.67
C THR A 71 -2.22 10.80 -10.35
N TYR A 72 -1.60 10.29 -9.29
CA TYR A 72 -1.69 10.87 -7.95
C TYR A 72 -0.31 11.30 -7.46
N PRO A 73 -0.22 12.38 -6.66
CA PRO A 73 1.07 12.88 -6.15
C PRO A 73 1.56 12.02 -4.97
N VAL A 74 1.88 10.77 -5.25
CA VAL A 74 2.36 9.80 -4.27
C VAL A 74 3.63 9.13 -4.77
N MET A 75 4.43 8.62 -3.83
CA MET A 75 5.60 7.81 -4.13
C MET A 75 5.39 6.41 -3.54
N LYS A 76 5.95 5.41 -4.18
CA LYS A 76 5.82 4.02 -3.73
C LYS A 76 6.96 3.68 -2.77
N LEU A 77 6.67 2.93 -1.71
CA LEU A 77 7.67 2.58 -0.69
C LEU A 77 8.67 1.53 -1.16
N HIS A 78 8.28 0.67 -2.08
CA HIS A 78 9.14 -0.38 -2.66
C HIS A 78 8.42 -0.97 -3.87
N LEU A 79 9.16 -1.46 -4.84
CA LEU A 79 8.55 -2.05 -6.04
C LEU A 79 7.55 -3.17 -5.71
N SER A 80 7.80 -3.93 -4.66
CA SER A 80 6.97 -5.09 -4.27
C SER A 80 6.08 -4.84 -3.06
N SER A 81 6.11 -3.66 -2.46
CA SER A 81 5.32 -3.41 -1.23
C SER A 81 3.90 -2.95 -1.50
N HIS A 82 3.64 -2.33 -2.64
CA HIS A 82 2.32 -1.85 -3.05
C HIS A 82 1.64 -0.95 -2.01
N LEU A 83 2.46 -0.15 -1.34
CA LEU A 83 2.06 0.91 -0.44
C LEU A 83 2.65 2.21 -0.93
N TYR A 84 1.91 3.30 -0.77
CA TYR A 84 2.27 4.62 -1.27
C TYR A 84 2.24 5.63 -0.14
N THR A 85 2.98 6.71 -0.30
CA THR A 85 3.08 7.75 0.72
C THR A 85 3.10 9.14 0.09
N SER A 86 2.71 10.13 0.87
CA SER A 86 2.78 11.54 0.49
C SER A 86 2.91 12.41 1.72
N ALA A 87 3.36 13.67 1.50
CA ALA A 87 3.43 14.66 2.57
C ALA A 87 2.09 15.35 2.81
N SER A 88 1.28 15.49 1.76
CA SER A 88 -0.04 16.13 1.83
C SER A 88 -1.12 15.12 1.45
N LEU A 89 -2.28 15.22 2.08
CA LEU A 89 -3.38 14.28 1.84
C LEU A 89 -3.82 14.31 0.37
N VAL A 90 -3.97 13.11 -0.20
CA VAL A 90 -4.54 12.89 -1.54
C VAL A 90 -5.93 12.30 -1.33
N PRO A 91 -6.98 13.13 -1.25
CA PRO A 91 -8.29 12.68 -0.80
C PRO A 91 -9.02 11.76 -1.79
N ASP A 92 -8.64 11.82 -3.05
CA ASP A 92 -9.25 11.02 -4.12
C ASP A 92 -8.45 9.75 -4.47
N PHE A 93 -7.43 9.41 -3.70
CA PHE A 93 -6.68 8.18 -3.94
C PHE A 93 -7.62 6.96 -3.85
N PRO A 94 -7.59 6.06 -4.85
CA PRO A 94 -8.53 4.92 -4.90
C PRO A 94 -8.08 3.77 -4.00
N GLY A 95 -8.43 3.85 -2.73
CA GLY A 95 -8.05 2.87 -1.74
C GLY A 95 -8.27 3.39 -0.33
N ARG A 96 -7.60 2.74 0.63
CA ARG A 96 -7.61 3.21 2.01
C ARG A 96 -6.52 4.26 2.21
N ARG A 97 -6.85 5.28 2.97
CA ARG A 97 -5.96 6.40 3.28
C ARG A 97 -5.74 6.42 4.78
N PHE A 98 -4.51 6.64 5.18
CA PHE A 98 -4.12 6.64 6.59
C PHE A 98 -3.22 7.83 6.88
N ARG A 99 -3.32 8.33 8.11
CA ARG A 99 -2.33 9.26 8.63
C ARG A 99 -1.32 8.47 9.45
N VAL A 100 -0.04 8.66 9.15
CA VAL A 100 1.04 7.96 9.82
C VAL A 100 1.27 8.59 11.19
N GLU A 101 1.27 7.74 12.23
CA GLU A 101 1.52 8.17 13.61
C GLU A 101 2.98 7.94 13.98
N SER A 102 3.55 6.80 13.61
CA SER A 102 4.96 6.50 13.87
C SER A 102 5.47 5.39 12.97
N VAL A 103 6.78 5.31 12.85
CA VAL A 103 7.48 4.28 12.08
C VAL A 103 8.58 3.72 12.97
N SER A 104 8.74 2.40 12.98
CA SER A 104 9.75 1.74 13.81
C SER A 104 10.46 0.65 13.03
N GLY A 105 11.77 0.51 13.28
CA GLY A 105 12.50 -0.71 12.94
C GLY A 105 12.30 -1.77 14.01
N PHE A 106 13.17 -2.78 14.03
CA PHE A 106 13.05 -3.93 14.92
C PHE A 106 14.06 -3.96 16.06
N GLY A 107 14.78 -2.86 16.30
CA GLY A 107 15.61 -2.72 17.48
C GLY A 107 14.76 -2.80 18.75
N LYS A 108 15.27 -3.41 19.81
CA LYS A 108 14.49 -3.60 21.05
C LYS A 108 13.95 -2.31 21.62
N LYS A 109 14.78 -1.28 21.69
CA LYS A 109 14.38 0.02 22.27
C LYS A 109 13.33 0.73 21.43
N GLU A 110 13.54 0.79 20.11
CA GLU A 110 12.58 1.46 19.23
C GLU A 110 11.27 0.69 19.16
N LEU A 111 11.30 -0.64 19.15
CA LEU A 111 10.09 -1.44 19.13
C LEU A 111 9.29 -1.27 20.42
N LYS A 112 9.96 -1.23 21.56
CA LYS A 112 9.32 -1.00 22.85
C LYS A 112 8.64 0.36 22.90
N ALA A 113 9.29 1.40 22.40
CA ALA A 113 8.73 2.74 22.34
C ALA A 113 7.52 2.79 21.38
N PHE A 114 7.63 2.10 20.24
CA PHE A 114 6.57 2.03 19.23
C PHE A 114 5.29 1.38 19.78
N LEU A 115 5.45 0.33 20.58
CA LEU A 115 4.34 -0.46 21.14
C LEU A 115 3.81 0.08 22.46
N LYS A 116 4.43 1.12 23.01
CA LYS A 116 4.00 1.69 24.29
C LYS A 116 2.53 2.12 24.22
N ASP A 117 1.76 1.73 25.24
CA ASP A 117 0.32 2.04 25.36
C ASP A 117 -0.56 1.43 24.25
N MET A 118 -0.04 0.44 23.52
CA MET A 118 -0.80 -0.25 22.49
C MET A 118 -1.01 -1.71 22.89
N ASP A 119 -2.26 -2.14 23.03
CA ASP A 119 -2.60 -3.53 23.36
C ASP A 119 -3.28 -4.25 22.19
N LYS A 120 -3.77 -3.51 21.21
CA LYS A 120 -4.43 -4.07 20.02
C LYS A 120 -4.18 -3.20 18.79
N ALA A 121 -4.19 -3.83 17.64
CA ALA A 121 -4.05 -3.16 16.35
C ALA A 121 -4.50 -4.07 15.22
N ASN A 122 -4.88 -3.47 14.11
CA ASN A 122 -5.16 -4.19 12.86
C ASN A 122 -3.85 -4.31 12.09
N ILE A 123 -3.37 -5.53 11.86
CA ILE A 123 -2.08 -5.78 11.24
C ILE A 123 -2.25 -6.14 9.77
N THR A 124 -1.48 -5.50 8.90
CA THR A 124 -1.41 -5.80 7.47
C THR A 124 0.05 -6.03 7.08
N ILE A 125 0.30 -7.10 6.36
CA ILE A 125 1.62 -7.46 5.85
C ILE A 125 1.69 -7.13 4.36
N ARG A 126 2.74 -6.39 3.96
CA ARG A 126 3.01 -6.08 2.55
C ARG A 126 4.52 -6.19 2.31
N ASN A 127 4.95 -7.25 1.65
CA ASN A 127 6.36 -7.51 1.37
C ASN A 127 7.18 -7.63 2.66
N PHE A 128 6.82 -8.58 3.49
CA PHE A 128 7.41 -8.78 4.80
C PHE A 128 7.49 -10.29 5.11
N PRO A 129 8.57 -10.77 5.76
CA PRO A 129 8.82 -12.21 5.86
C PRO A 129 8.00 -12.98 6.89
N LEU A 130 7.21 -12.29 7.72
CA LEU A 130 6.35 -12.95 8.71
C LEU A 130 4.90 -12.89 8.28
N SER A 131 4.10 -13.86 8.72
CA SER A 131 2.65 -13.81 8.59
C SER A 131 2.04 -12.85 9.60
N VAL A 132 0.77 -12.48 9.39
CA VAL A 132 0.03 -11.67 10.35
C VAL A 132 -0.01 -12.36 11.72
N ALA A 133 -0.28 -13.67 11.75
CA ALA A 133 -0.36 -14.42 13.00
C ALA A 133 0.98 -14.44 13.75
N GLU A 134 2.08 -14.67 13.04
CA GLU A 134 3.42 -14.67 13.63
C GLU A 134 3.79 -13.30 14.18
N LEU A 135 3.50 -12.24 13.43
CA LEU A 135 3.82 -10.89 13.86
C LEU A 135 2.97 -10.48 15.06
N ARG A 136 1.67 -10.81 15.04
CA ARG A 136 0.76 -10.53 16.15
C ARG A 136 1.26 -11.17 17.45
N LYS A 137 1.71 -12.41 17.36
CA LYS A 137 2.25 -13.13 18.52
C LYS A 137 3.54 -12.48 19.02
N ARG A 138 4.43 -12.10 18.10
CA ARG A 138 5.70 -11.46 18.44
C ARG A 138 5.51 -10.09 19.09
N LEU A 139 4.55 -9.30 18.59
CA LEU A 139 4.25 -7.97 19.13
C LEU A 139 3.33 -8.02 20.35
N LYS A 140 2.73 -9.18 20.65
CA LYS A 140 1.78 -9.37 21.75
C LYS A 140 0.59 -8.42 21.66
N LEU A 141 0.05 -8.26 20.44
CA LEU A 141 -1.09 -7.39 20.18
C LEU A 141 -2.33 -8.22 19.89
N LYS A 142 -3.46 -7.75 20.41
CA LYS A 142 -4.79 -8.29 20.07
C LYS A 142 -5.27 -7.64 18.78
N GLU A 143 -6.25 -8.26 18.15
CA GLU A 143 -6.88 -7.72 16.96
C GLU A 143 -7.88 -6.62 17.32
N GLY A 144 -8.00 -5.60 16.47
CA GLY A 144 -9.03 -4.58 16.55
C GLY A 144 -8.52 -3.20 16.92
N GLY A 145 -9.45 -2.31 17.24
CA GLY A 145 -9.16 -0.92 17.58
C GLY A 145 -8.96 -0.02 16.37
N ASP A 146 -8.49 1.20 16.63
CA ASP A 146 -8.33 2.24 15.61
C ASP A 146 -6.92 2.31 15.04
N ASP A 147 -5.97 1.63 15.65
CA ASP A 147 -4.60 1.60 15.17
C ASP A 147 -4.42 0.52 14.10
N TYR A 148 -3.72 0.89 13.04
CA TYR A 148 -3.30 -0.01 11.98
C TYR A 148 -1.79 -0.11 11.98
N ILE A 149 -1.27 -1.32 11.88
CA ILE A 149 0.16 -1.55 11.73
C ILE A 149 0.40 -2.20 10.37
N PHE A 150 1.22 -1.54 9.56
CA PHE A 150 1.67 -2.09 8.29
C PHE A 150 3.11 -2.56 8.46
N ALA A 151 3.35 -3.85 8.29
CA ALA A 151 4.69 -4.41 8.24
C ALA A 151 5.11 -4.49 6.78
N THR A 152 6.18 -3.82 6.43
CA THR A 152 6.58 -3.69 5.03
C THR A 152 8.09 -3.51 4.88
N THR A 153 8.54 -3.48 3.63
CA THR A 153 9.93 -3.23 3.26
C THR A 153 9.98 -1.92 2.47
N LEU A 154 10.90 -1.05 2.84
CA LEU A 154 11.11 0.23 2.15
C LEU A 154 12.08 0.06 0.97
N SER A 155 12.21 1.09 0.13
CA SER A 155 13.02 1.01 -1.09
C SER A 155 14.51 0.75 -0.84
N ASP A 156 15.00 1.06 0.36
CA ASP A 156 16.37 0.75 0.79
C ASP A 156 16.50 -0.64 1.43
N GLU A 157 15.48 -1.47 1.31
CA GLU A 157 15.38 -2.84 1.83
C GLU A 157 15.25 -2.92 3.36
N ARG A 158 15.07 -1.81 4.06
CA ARG A 158 14.78 -1.84 5.49
C ARG A 158 13.38 -2.36 5.76
N LYS A 159 13.26 -3.24 6.73
CA LYS A 159 11.96 -3.74 7.21
C LYS A 159 11.47 -2.86 8.35
N VAL A 160 10.24 -2.40 8.23
CA VAL A 160 9.68 -1.44 9.21
C VAL A 160 8.24 -1.81 9.56
N LEU A 161 7.81 -1.27 10.70
CA LEU A 161 6.42 -1.23 11.12
C LEU A 161 5.93 0.22 11.04
N ILE A 162 4.78 0.43 10.43
CA ILE A 162 4.16 1.75 10.31
C ILE A 162 2.86 1.73 11.08
N ARG A 163 2.75 2.60 12.10
CA ARG A 163 1.51 2.79 12.85
C ARG A 163 0.74 3.94 12.22
N ALA A 164 -0.52 3.70 11.91
CA ALA A 164 -1.34 4.68 11.21
C ALA A 164 -2.80 4.58 11.64
N ARG A 165 -3.56 5.63 11.36
CA ARG A 165 -5.01 5.69 11.59
C ARG A 165 -5.70 6.11 10.31
N LYS A 166 -6.89 5.58 10.05
CA LYS A 166 -7.69 5.99 8.90
C LYS A 166 -8.01 7.48 8.96
N CYS A 167 -7.97 8.11 7.82
CA CYS A 167 -8.39 9.49 7.68
C CYS A 167 -9.47 9.66 6.62
#